data_b3d05a34f449a9344bd28664e7721cd2
#
_entry.id   b3d05a34f449a9344bd28664e7721cd2
#
_cell.length_a   1.000
_cell.length_b   1.000
_cell.length_c   1.000
_cell.angle_alpha   90.00
_cell.angle_beta   90.00
_cell.angle_gamma   90.00
#
_symmetry.space_group_name_H-M   'P 1'
#
loop_
_entity.id
_entity.type
_entity.pdbx_description
1 polymer ?
#
loop_
_entity_poly.entity_id
_entity_poly.type
_entity_poly.pdbx_seq_one_letter_code
_entity_poly.pdbx_strand_id
1 'polypeptide(L)'
;FIHYETEADAQVLDRFRKDDVVELIARDLEKDRDRKIGKLDLANSTGSLLCLKTEPKNTHILRNNPIIYLQSRQTAASFKRRKNALQRVLDGESVINQLVEYFDEKCALSAISYDIAVNDEDFARYDRDNGRISLNEAQRTAFARLLQNGPLSLLQGPPSTGKTEFIAAFVHFLFEKQNVKNILLVSQSHEAVNTAAERIRNHCQRLDTNIDIVRFSNRETAVSLQLQDVFSQNLI
;
A
#
# COMPACT_ATOMS: atom_id res chain seq x y z
N PHE A 1 -11.74 30.35 -15.85
CA PHE A 1 -12.83 29.92 -14.96
C PHE A 1 -13.82 29.10 -15.79
N ILE A 2 -14.35 28.02 -15.21
CA ILE A 2 -15.39 27.21 -15.83
C ILE A 2 -16.54 27.12 -14.85
N HIS A 3 -17.71 27.63 -15.28
CA HIS A 3 -18.97 27.43 -14.59
C HIS A 3 -19.56 26.09 -14.99
N TYR A 4 -20.14 25.38 -14.04
CA TYR A 4 -20.79 24.10 -14.29
C TYR A 4 -22.00 23.89 -13.39
N GLU A 5 -22.94 23.16 -13.89
CA GLU A 5 -24.06 22.65 -13.11
C GLU A 5 -23.72 21.20 -12.64
N THR A 6 -24.06 20.88 -11.42
CA THR A 6 -23.82 19.54 -10.86
C THR A 6 -25.15 18.92 -10.48
N GLU A 7 -25.35 17.70 -10.88
CA GLU A 7 -26.46 16.85 -10.40
C GLU A 7 -26.17 16.27 -9.02
N ALA A 8 -24.92 16.37 -8.56
CA ALA A 8 -24.46 15.86 -7.27
C ALA A 8 -24.05 17.00 -6.34
N ASP A 9 -24.10 16.72 -5.02
CA ASP A 9 -23.79 17.61 -3.91
C ASP A 9 -22.68 18.65 -4.19
N ALA A 10 -22.90 19.88 -3.72
CA ALA A 10 -21.97 21.02 -3.80
C ALA A 10 -20.58 20.74 -3.16
N GLN A 11 -20.37 19.60 -2.53
CA GLN A 11 -19.15 19.18 -1.82
C GLN A 11 -18.20 18.31 -2.64
N VAL A 12 -18.27 18.33 -3.97
CA VAL A 12 -17.41 17.50 -4.83
C VAL A 12 -15.91 17.79 -4.58
N LEU A 13 -15.58 19.04 -4.26
CA LEU A 13 -14.19 19.45 -4.02
C LEU A 13 -13.62 18.92 -2.69
N ASP A 14 -14.46 18.72 -1.69
CA ASP A 14 -14.06 18.24 -0.34
C ASP A 14 -13.55 16.79 -0.36
N ARG A 15 -13.81 16.06 -1.45
CA ARG A 15 -13.31 14.70 -1.67
C ARG A 15 -11.82 14.64 -1.98
N PHE A 16 -11.20 15.77 -2.32
CA PHE A 16 -9.78 15.86 -2.66
C PHE A 16 -8.97 16.42 -1.50
N ARG A 17 -7.77 15.87 -1.30
CA ARG A 17 -6.83 16.40 -0.33
C ARG A 17 -6.17 17.67 -0.86
N LYS A 18 -5.71 18.54 0.02
CA LYS A 18 -5.05 19.80 -0.36
C LYS A 18 -3.82 19.64 -1.25
N ASP A 19 -3.13 18.51 -1.14
CA ASP A 19 -1.93 18.15 -1.89
C ASP A 19 -2.22 17.33 -3.15
N ASP A 20 -3.48 16.99 -3.42
CA ASP A 20 -3.85 16.24 -4.62
C ASP A 20 -3.66 17.11 -5.88
N VAL A 21 -3.08 16.49 -6.89
CA VAL A 21 -3.07 17.09 -8.25
C VAL A 21 -4.34 16.64 -8.96
N VAL A 22 -5.34 17.53 -8.97
CA VAL A 22 -6.63 17.26 -9.60
C VAL A 22 -6.64 17.80 -11.02
N GLU A 23 -7.14 17.01 -11.94
CA GLU A 23 -7.29 17.33 -13.34
C GLU A 23 -8.77 17.42 -13.68
N LEU A 24 -9.14 18.48 -14.45
CA LEU A 24 -10.43 18.60 -15.08
C LEU A 24 -10.39 17.84 -16.40
N ILE A 25 -11.33 16.92 -16.57
CA ILE A 25 -11.47 16.09 -17.76
C ILE A 25 -12.86 16.28 -18.34
N ALA A 26 -12.95 16.37 -19.65
CA ALA A 26 -14.21 16.40 -20.38
C ALA A 26 -14.33 15.16 -21.27
N ARG A 27 -15.52 14.57 -21.28
CA ARG A 27 -15.88 13.47 -22.20
C ARG A 27 -16.26 14.07 -23.56
N ASP A 28 -15.46 13.79 -24.56
CA ASP A 28 -15.78 14.08 -25.95
C ASP A 28 -16.80 13.04 -26.43
N LEU A 29 -18.08 13.42 -26.47
CA LEU A 29 -19.18 12.53 -26.81
C LEU A 29 -19.17 12.09 -28.29
N GLU A 30 -18.58 12.91 -29.18
CA GLU A 30 -18.49 12.58 -30.61
C GLU A 30 -17.44 11.48 -30.86
N LYS A 31 -16.35 11.50 -30.10
CA LYS A 31 -15.22 10.57 -30.27
C LYS A 31 -15.15 9.50 -29.19
N ASP A 32 -16.12 9.48 -28.30
CA ASP A 32 -16.23 8.58 -27.14
C ASP A 32 -14.91 8.41 -26.37
N ARG A 33 -14.27 9.56 -26.06
CA ARG A 33 -13.00 9.55 -25.35
C ARG A 33 -12.84 10.74 -24.41
N ASP A 34 -12.07 10.51 -23.34
CA ASP A 34 -11.77 11.53 -22.34
C ASP A 34 -10.66 12.46 -22.82
N ARG A 35 -10.82 13.75 -22.56
CA ARG A 35 -9.87 14.79 -22.88
C ARG A 35 -9.57 15.64 -21.67
N LYS A 36 -8.29 15.79 -21.39
CA LYS A 36 -7.82 16.67 -20.32
C LYS A 36 -8.00 18.13 -20.73
N ILE A 37 -8.66 18.90 -19.86
CA ILE A 37 -8.85 20.35 -20.01
C ILE A 37 -7.72 21.10 -19.30
N GLY A 38 -7.44 20.78 -18.04
CA GLY A 38 -6.39 21.45 -17.29
C GLY A 38 -6.20 20.90 -15.88
N LYS A 39 -5.23 21.47 -15.16
CA LYS A 39 -5.05 21.19 -13.73
C LYS A 39 -5.91 22.15 -12.91
N LEU A 40 -6.62 21.63 -11.94
CA LEU A 40 -7.48 22.40 -11.05
C LEU A 40 -6.65 23.11 -9.98
N ASP A 41 -7.04 24.33 -9.68
CA ASP A 41 -6.62 25.05 -8.48
C ASP A 41 -7.68 24.85 -7.40
N LEU A 42 -7.46 23.85 -6.54
CA LEU A 42 -8.40 23.52 -5.47
C LEU A 42 -8.61 24.67 -4.48
N ALA A 43 -7.56 25.46 -4.21
CA ALA A 43 -7.63 26.55 -3.24
C ALA A 43 -8.53 27.71 -3.70
N ASN A 44 -8.58 27.94 -5.02
CA ASN A 44 -9.34 29.04 -5.63
C ASN A 44 -10.62 28.55 -6.32
N SER A 45 -10.95 27.28 -6.24
CA SER A 45 -12.18 26.70 -6.77
C SER A 45 -13.28 26.64 -5.73
N THR A 46 -14.53 26.77 -6.17
CA THR A 46 -15.74 26.64 -5.33
C THR A 46 -16.68 25.60 -5.92
N GLY A 47 -17.78 25.32 -5.22
CA GLY A 47 -18.79 24.35 -5.68
C GLY A 47 -19.47 24.70 -7.02
N SER A 48 -19.32 25.90 -7.52
CA SER A 48 -19.90 26.34 -8.80
C SER A 48 -18.87 26.93 -9.77
N LEU A 49 -17.63 27.14 -9.32
CA LEU A 49 -16.60 27.82 -10.10
C LEU A 49 -15.27 27.03 -10.01
N LEU A 50 -14.83 26.48 -11.13
CA LEU A 50 -13.55 25.77 -11.21
C LEU A 50 -12.46 26.69 -11.76
N CYS A 51 -11.42 26.89 -10.96
CA CYS A 51 -10.22 27.62 -11.34
C CYS A 51 -9.15 26.67 -11.84
N LEU A 52 -8.48 27.00 -12.93
CA LEU A 52 -7.39 26.20 -13.49
C LEU A 52 -6.04 26.86 -13.19
N LYS A 53 -5.06 26.05 -12.78
CA LYS A 53 -3.65 26.47 -12.61
C LYS A 53 -2.88 26.60 -13.93
N THR A 54 -3.40 26.00 -15.00
CA THR A 54 -2.75 25.96 -16.30
C THR A 54 -3.69 26.45 -17.39
N GLU A 55 -3.16 26.94 -18.49
CA GLU A 55 -3.98 27.23 -19.66
C GLU A 55 -4.82 26.02 -20.07
N PRO A 56 -6.12 26.24 -20.28
CA PRO A 56 -7.03 25.16 -20.65
C PRO A 56 -6.72 24.64 -22.05
N LYS A 57 -6.74 23.32 -22.19
CA LYS A 57 -6.59 22.62 -23.47
C LYS A 57 -7.93 22.02 -23.90
N ASN A 58 -8.08 21.75 -25.20
CA ASN A 58 -9.28 21.11 -25.74
C ASN A 58 -10.61 21.82 -25.40
N THR A 59 -10.57 23.13 -25.25
CA THR A 59 -11.73 23.96 -24.83
C THR A 59 -12.91 23.90 -25.80
N HIS A 60 -12.68 23.53 -27.07
CA HIS A 60 -13.72 23.32 -28.05
C HIS A 60 -14.77 22.30 -27.60
N ILE A 61 -14.36 21.28 -26.82
CA ILE A 61 -15.26 20.26 -26.30
C ILE A 61 -16.26 20.85 -25.31
N LEU A 62 -15.86 21.87 -24.54
CA LEU A 62 -16.72 22.51 -23.52
C LEU A 62 -17.91 23.28 -24.12
N ARG A 63 -17.89 23.56 -25.42
CA ARG A 63 -18.98 24.25 -26.11
C ARG A 63 -20.22 23.41 -26.34
N ASN A 64 -20.07 22.10 -26.31
CA ASN A 64 -21.11 21.11 -26.66
C ASN A 64 -21.70 20.44 -25.40
N ASN A 65 -21.80 21.14 -24.27
CA ASN A 65 -22.29 20.60 -22.99
C ASN A 65 -21.73 19.20 -22.67
N PRO A 66 -20.42 19.05 -22.58
CA PRO A 66 -19.81 17.75 -22.32
C PRO A 66 -20.06 17.33 -20.87
N ILE A 67 -19.98 16.06 -20.62
CA ILE A 67 -19.84 15.56 -19.26
C ILE A 67 -18.41 15.90 -18.79
N ILE A 68 -18.32 16.65 -17.70
CA ILE A 68 -17.04 16.98 -17.06
C ILE A 68 -16.91 16.24 -15.74
N TYR A 69 -15.68 15.87 -15.37
CA TYR A 69 -15.39 15.28 -14.09
C TYR A 69 -13.99 15.63 -13.58
N LEU A 70 -13.81 15.53 -12.29
CA LEU A 70 -12.55 15.79 -11.62
C LEU A 70 -11.85 14.48 -11.31
N GLN A 71 -10.57 14.39 -11.62
CA GLN A 71 -9.77 13.21 -11.40
C GLN A 71 -8.47 13.55 -10.67
N SER A 72 -8.25 12.95 -9.50
CA SER A 72 -6.93 12.96 -8.87
C SER A 72 -5.95 12.10 -9.66
N ARG A 73 -4.79 12.67 -10.01
CA ARG A 73 -3.71 11.94 -10.70
C ARG A 73 -3.21 10.76 -9.89
N GLN A 74 -3.13 10.91 -8.58
CA GLN A 74 -2.71 9.87 -7.66
C GLN A 74 -3.68 8.69 -7.67
N THR A 75 -4.98 8.98 -7.61
CA THR A 75 -6.04 7.98 -7.68
C THR A 75 -6.06 7.28 -9.03
N ALA A 76 -5.95 8.02 -10.13
CA ALA A 76 -5.91 7.44 -11.48
C ALA A 76 -4.70 6.51 -11.68
N ALA A 77 -3.52 6.94 -11.21
CA ALA A 77 -2.31 6.11 -11.27
C ALA A 77 -2.44 4.84 -10.41
N SER A 78 -3.02 4.96 -9.22
CA SER A 78 -3.29 3.81 -8.35
C SER A 78 -4.25 2.82 -9.00
N PHE A 79 -5.34 3.31 -9.59
CA PHE A 79 -6.31 2.48 -10.28
C PHE A 79 -5.68 1.74 -11.48
N LYS A 80 -4.88 2.44 -12.29
CA LYS A 80 -4.16 1.82 -13.41
C LYS A 80 -3.22 0.72 -12.94
N ARG A 81 -2.48 0.95 -11.85
CA ARG A 81 -1.58 -0.07 -11.28
C ARG A 81 -2.35 -1.30 -10.80
N ARG A 82 -3.48 -1.10 -10.12
CA ARG A 82 -4.35 -2.21 -9.66
C ARG A 82 -4.92 -2.99 -10.83
N LYS A 83 -5.40 -2.30 -11.88
CA LYS A 83 -5.89 -2.96 -13.10
C LYS A 83 -4.80 -3.79 -13.76
N ASN A 84 -3.60 -3.25 -13.92
CA ASN A 84 -2.49 -3.98 -14.50
C ASN A 84 -2.07 -5.18 -13.63
N ALA A 85 -2.06 -5.03 -12.31
CA ALA A 85 -1.75 -6.14 -11.40
C ALA A 85 -2.80 -7.26 -11.50
N LEU A 86 -4.09 -6.90 -11.54
CA LEU A 86 -5.18 -7.87 -11.74
C LEU A 86 -5.04 -8.59 -13.08
N GLN A 87 -4.75 -7.84 -14.15
CA GLN A 87 -4.56 -8.44 -15.47
C GLN A 87 -3.42 -9.47 -15.46
N ARG A 88 -2.28 -9.14 -14.85
CA ARG A 88 -1.16 -10.09 -14.71
C ARG A 88 -1.53 -11.34 -13.92
N VAL A 89 -2.36 -11.21 -12.89
CA VAL A 89 -2.87 -12.37 -12.14
C VAL A 89 -3.75 -13.25 -13.02
N LEU A 90 -4.65 -12.64 -13.80
CA LEU A 90 -5.53 -13.36 -14.75
C LEU A 90 -4.75 -14.02 -15.88
N ASP A 91 -3.68 -13.39 -16.33
CA ASP A 91 -2.80 -13.92 -17.39
C ASP A 91 -1.81 -15.00 -16.86
N GLY A 92 -1.87 -15.34 -15.58
CA GLY A 92 -1.00 -16.33 -14.95
C GLY A 92 0.44 -15.86 -14.69
N GLU A 93 0.71 -14.56 -14.76
CA GLU A 93 2.04 -13.95 -14.57
C GLU A 93 2.36 -13.63 -13.10
N SER A 94 1.62 -14.19 -12.15
CA SER A 94 1.88 -13.97 -10.72
C SER A 94 3.01 -14.88 -10.22
N VAL A 95 3.73 -14.42 -9.19
CA VAL A 95 4.79 -15.22 -8.53
C VAL A 95 4.21 -16.50 -7.90
N ILE A 96 2.98 -16.41 -7.39
CA ILE A 96 2.24 -17.58 -6.91
C ILE A 96 1.51 -18.16 -8.11
N ASN A 97 1.87 -19.37 -8.51
CA ASN A 97 1.21 -20.08 -9.58
C ASN A 97 -0.29 -20.25 -9.25
N GLN A 98 -1.13 -20.08 -10.28
CA GLN A 98 -2.57 -20.25 -10.14
C GLN A 98 -3.20 -19.37 -9.04
N LEU A 99 -2.63 -18.18 -8.77
CA LEU A 99 -3.10 -17.29 -7.71
C LEU A 99 -4.61 -16.97 -7.85
N VAL A 100 -5.13 -16.91 -9.07
CA VAL A 100 -6.55 -16.65 -9.33
C VAL A 100 -7.45 -17.74 -8.73
N GLU A 101 -7.00 -18.98 -8.69
CA GLU A 101 -7.77 -20.10 -8.18
C GLU A 101 -8.00 -20.05 -6.67
N TYR A 102 -7.14 -19.32 -5.90
CA TYR A 102 -7.36 -19.07 -4.47
C TYR A 102 -8.58 -18.19 -4.18
N PHE A 103 -9.11 -17.52 -5.19
CA PHE A 103 -10.32 -16.68 -5.07
C PHE A 103 -11.57 -17.40 -5.62
N ASP A 104 -11.45 -18.61 -6.11
CA ASP A 104 -12.58 -19.44 -6.53
C ASP A 104 -13.07 -20.27 -5.33
N GLU A 105 -14.37 -20.17 -5.02
CA GLU A 105 -15.00 -20.96 -3.94
C GLU A 105 -14.92 -22.47 -4.19
N LYS A 106 -14.79 -22.89 -5.43
CA LYS A 106 -14.66 -24.29 -5.84
C LYS A 106 -13.21 -24.76 -5.94
N CYS A 107 -12.26 -23.89 -5.60
CA CYS A 107 -10.86 -24.19 -5.75
C CYS A 107 -10.45 -25.38 -4.85
N ALA A 108 -9.90 -26.40 -5.49
CA ALA A 108 -9.36 -27.59 -4.83
C ALA A 108 -7.85 -27.50 -4.59
N LEU A 109 -7.26 -26.29 -4.61
CA LEU A 109 -5.83 -26.15 -4.32
C LEU A 109 -5.54 -26.56 -2.88
N SER A 110 -4.70 -27.56 -2.72
CA SER A 110 -4.23 -27.97 -1.41
C SER A 110 -3.28 -26.89 -0.85
N ALA A 111 -3.48 -26.53 0.41
CA ALA A 111 -2.49 -25.75 1.12
C ALA A 111 -1.15 -26.49 1.15
N ILE A 112 -0.07 -25.78 0.89
CA ILE A 112 1.27 -26.35 1.04
C ILE A 112 1.58 -26.33 2.54
N SER A 113 1.90 -27.49 3.10
CA SER A 113 2.34 -27.59 4.49
C SER A 113 3.86 -27.76 4.54
N TYR A 114 4.49 -26.95 5.39
CA TYR A 114 5.92 -27.01 5.66
C TYR A 114 6.15 -27.62 7.04
N ASP A 115 7.10 -28.51 7.16
CA ASP A 115 7.52 -29.09 8.45
C ASP A 115 8.49 -28.14 9.16
N ILE A 116 7.92 -27.07 9.73
CA ILE A 116 8.68 -26.07 10.48
C ILE A 116 8.21 -26.13 11.93
N ALA A 117 9.10 -26.56 12.81
CA ALA A 117 8.87 -26.55 14.25
C ALA A 117 9.24 -25.17 14.83
N VAL A 118 8.40 -24.68 15.73
CA VAL A 118 8.63 -23.47 16.53
C VAL A 118 8.36 -23.85 17.99
N ASN A 119 9.29 -23.56 18.87
CA ASN A 119 9.20 -23.89 20.28
C ASN A 119 9.10 -22.63 21.16
N ASP A 120 8.85 -22.81 22.44
CA ASP A 120 8.70 -21.69 23.39
C ASP A 120 9.98 -20.88 23.56
N GLU A 121 11.16 -21.47 23.40
CA GLU A 121 12.45 -20.77 23.47
C GLU A 121 12.60 -19.79 22.30
N ASP A 122 12.09 -20.14 21.12
CA ASP A 122 12.07 -19.26 19.97
C ASP A 122 11.23 -18.00 20.22
N PHE A 123 10.19 -18.08 21.05
CA PHE A 123 9.36 -16.93 21.40
C PHE A 123 9.91 -16.13 22.57
N ALA A 124 10.53 -16.80 23.56
CA ALA A 124 11.07 -16.16 24.75
C ALA A 124 12.09 -15.06 24.42
N ARG A 125 12.86 -15.24 23.36
CA ARG A 125 13.84 -14.25 22.87
C ARG A 125 13.23 -12.92 22.42
N TYR A 126 11.93 -12.88 22.10
CA TYR A 126 11.21 -11.66 21.75
C TYR A 126 10.63 -10.94 22.96
N ASP A 127 10.63 -11.59 24.13
CA ASP A 127 10.20 -10.96 25.37
C ASP A 127 11.15 -9.83 25.74
N ARG A 128 10.64 -8.83 26.44
CA ARG A 128 11.42 -7.66 26.85
C ARG A 128 12.17 -7.95 28.14
N ASP A 129 13.27 -7.26 28.34
CA ASP A 129 14.16 -7.42 29.53
C ASP A 129 13.44 -7.26 30.87
N ASN A 130 12.28 -6.61 30.88
CA ASN A 130 11.42 -6.47 32.07
C ASN A 130 10.43 -7.65 32.25
N GLY A 131 10.62 -8.75 31.54
CA GLY A 131 9.74 -9.92 31.60
C GLY A 131 8.37 -9.73 30.90
N ARG A 132 8.19 -8.64 30.18
CA ARG A 132 6.93 -8.43 29.43
C ARG A 132 6.90 -9.30 28.19
N ILE A 133 5.91 -10.20 28.13
CA ILE A 133 5.65 -11.06 26.99
C ILE A 133 5.35 -10.22 25.74
N SER A 134 6.13 -10.39 24.67
CA SER A 134 5.94 -9.68 23.41
C SER A 134 4.86 -10.30 22.53
N LEU A 135 4.79 -11.63 22.53
CA LEU A 135 3.81 -12.39 21.74
C LEU A 135 2.94 -13.24 22.68
N ASN A 136 1.65 -12.93 22.73
CA ASN A 136 0.69 -13.72 23.49
C ASN A 136 0.42 -15.09 22.82
N GLU A 137 -0.27 -16.00 23.51
CA GLU A 137 -0.53 -17.37 23.06
C GLU A 137 -1.22 -17.42 21.67
N ALA A 138 -2.22 -16.57 21.43
CA ALA A 138 -2.90 -16.49 20.13
C ALA A 138 -1.95 -16.05 19.01
N GLN A 139 -1.04 -15.11 19.31
CA GLN A 139 -0.02 -14.66 18.36
C GLN A 139 1.03 -15.76 18.11
N ARG A 140 1.45 -16.50 19.13
CA ARG A 140 2.39 -17.65 18.96
C ARG A 140 1.76 -18.72 18.09
N THR A 141 0.49 -19.05 18.31
CA THR A 141 -0.25 -20.00 17.46
C THR A 141 -0.35 -19.50 16.02
N ALA A 142 -0.67 -18.22 15.80
CA ALA A 142 -0.74 -17.63 14.47
C ALA A 142 0.64 -17.63 13.79
N PHE A 143 1.70 -17.36 14.53
CA PHE A 143 3.10 -17.39 14.06
C PHE A 143 3.47 -18.76 13.49
N ALA A 144 3.24 -19.82 14.26
CA ALA A 144 3.50 -21.19 13.81
C ALA A 144 2.68 -21.54 12.55
N ARG A 145 1.39 -21.18 12.54
CA ARG A 145 0.52 -21.44 11.37
C ARG A 145 0.98 -20.71 10.12
N LEU A 146 1.44 -19.46 10.24
CA LEU A 146 1.97 -18.70 9.09
C LEU A 146 3.24 -19.31 8.52
N LEU A 147 4.09 -19.88 9.37
CA LEU A 147 5.30 -20.59 8.93
C LEU A 147 4.99 -21.94 8.28
N GLN A 148 4.02 -22.65 8.81
CA GLN A 148 3.67 -24.00 8.39
C GLN A 148 2.80 -24.06 7.14
N ASN A 149 2.17 -22.95 6.73
CA ASN A 149 1.23 -22.95 5.63
C ASN A 149 1.60 -21.92 4.56
N GLY A 150 1.54 -22.33 3.31
CA GLY A 150 1.80 -21.49 2.16
C GLY A 150 1.02 -21.90 0.93
N PRO A 151 1.23 -21.23 -0.18
CA PRO A 151 2.12 -20.07 -0.41
C PRO A 151 1.49 -18.74 0.00
N LEU A 152 0.20 -18.71 0.38
CA LEU A 152 -0.55 -17.53 0.78
C LEU A 152 -1.13 -17.72 2.17
N SER A 153 -0.85 -16.79 3.06
CA SER A 153 -1.40 -16.78 4.42
C SER A 153 -1.97 -15.41 4.77
N LEU A 154 -3.05 -15.38 5.53
CA LEU A 154 -3.73 -14.17 5.96
C LEU A 154 -3.67 -14.04 7.48
N LEU A 155 -3.24 -12.87 7.96
CA LEU A 155 -3.27 -12.50 9.37
C LEU A 155 -4.19 -11.32 9.59
N GLN A 156 -5.26 -11.51 10.35
CA GLN A 156 -6.18 -10.47 10.74
C GLN A 156 -6.07 -10.17 12.24
N GLY A 157 -6.16 -8.90 12.58
CA GLY A 157 -6.21 -8.47 13.98
C GLY A 157 -6.74 -7.03 14.09
N PRO A 158 -7.53 -6.72 15.14
CA PRO A 158 -7.99 -5.37 15.41
C PRO A 158 -6.85 -4.35 15.57
N PRO A 159 -7.12 -3.04 15.53
CA PRO A 159 -6.14 -2.03 15.92
C PRO A 159 -5.57 -2.31 17.32
N SER A 160 -4.32 -1.94 17.55
CA SER A 160 -3.64 -2.04 18.85
C SER A 160 -3.43 -3.47 19.40
N THR A 161 -3.57 -4.50 18.59
CA THR A 161 -3.34 -5.91 19.01
C THR A 161 -1.89 -6.37 18.86
N GLY A 162 -0.94 -5.45 18.65
CA GLY A 162 0.49 -5.80 18.53
C GLY A 162 0.92 -6.36 17.17
N LYS A 163 0.12 -6.16 16.08
CA LYS A 163 0.48 -6.66 14.74
C LYS A 163 1.88 -6.24 14.28
N THR A 164 2.30 -5.02 14.57
CA THR A 164 3.63 -4.53 14.16
C THR A 164 4.76 -5.24 14.91
N GLU A 165 4.55 -5.53 16.19
CA GLU A 165 5.49 -6.33 16.99
C GLU A 165 5.56 -7.76 16.45
N PHE A 166 4.41 -8.36 16.16
CA PHE A 166 4.31 -9.65 15.53
C PHE A 166 5.06 -9.71 14.20
N ILE A 167 4.84 -8.75 13.30
CA ILE A 167 5.53 -8.67 12.00
C ILE A 167 7.04 -8.57 12.19
N ALA A 168 7.51 -7.77 13.14
CA ALA A 168 8.92 -7.59 13.38
C ALA A 168 9.58 -8.88 13.90
N ALA A 169 8.95 -9.56 14.85
CA ALA A 169 9.42 -10.86 15.34
C ALA A 169 9.41 -11.91 14.23
N PHE A 170 8.35 -11.95 13.42
CA PHE A 170 8.21 -12.89 12.32
C PHE A 170 9.29 -12.70 11.26
N VAL A 171 9.54 -11.46 10.83
CA VAL A 171 10.59 -11.12 9.88
C VAL A 171 11.97 -11.51 10.41
N HIS A 172 12.27 -11.18 11.68
CA HIS A 172 13.53 -11.56 12.31
C HIS A 172 13.72 -13.09 12.30
N PHE A 173 12.69 -13.84 12.68
CA PHE A 173 12.73 -15.31 12.69
C PHE A 173 12.99 -15.90 11.30
N LEU A 174 12.35 -15.32 10.26
CA LEU A 174 12.56 -15.77 8.89
C LEU A 174 14.01 -15.60 8.44
N PHE A 175 14.65 -14.49 8.78
CA PHE A 175 16.06 -14.29 8.45
C PHE A 175 16.97 -15.24 9.21
N GLU A 176 16.78 -15.36 10.51
CA GLU A 176 17.70 -16.08 11.38
C GLU A 176 17.54 -17.59 11.33
N LYS A 177 16.29 -18.07 11.36
CA LYS A 177 16.00 -19.52 11.48
C LYS A 177 15.64 -20.18 10.15
N GLN A 178 15.07 -19.43 9.23
CA GLN A 178 14.61 -19.95 7.93
C GLN A 178 15.54 -19.60 6.77
N ASN A 179 16.63 -18.88 7.05
CA ASN A 179 17.61 -18.45 6.04
C ASN A 179 16.99 -17.74 4.83
N VAL A 180 15.90 -17.01 5.05
CA VAL A 180 15.26 -16.20 4.03
C VAL A 180 16.18 -15.04 3.65
N LYS A 181 16.47 -14.87 2.37
CA LYS A 181 17.44 -13.85 1.89
C LYS A 181 16.82 -12.47 1.68
N ASN A 182 15.58 -12.42 1.22
CA ASN A 182 14.94 -11.17 0.88
C ASN A 182 13.49 -11.17 1.33
N ILE A 183 13.06 -10.08 1.94
CA ILE A 183 11.67 -9.85 2.34
C ILE A 183 11.22 -8.51 1.80
N LEU A 184 10.08 -8.47 1.13
CA LEU A 184 9.45 -7.24 0.66
C LEU A 184 8.29 -6.87 1.58
N LEU A 185 8.40 -5.71 2.24
CA LEU A 185 7.35 -5.14 3.07
C LEU A 185 6.63 -4.02 2.31
N VAL A 186 5.32 -4.14 2.14
CA VAL A 186 4.51 -3.16 1.41
C VAL A 186 3.28 -2.74 2.21
N SER A 187 2.91 -1.45 2.08
CA SER A 187 1.65 -0.92 2.62
C SER A 187 1.16 0.24 1.77
N GLN A 188 -0.11 0.60 1.91
CA GLN A 188 -0.68 1.83 1.34
C GLN A 188 -0.25 3.08 2.13
N SER A 189 0.12 2.93 3.39
CA SER A 189 0.59 4.01 4.26
C SER A 189 2.10 3.99 4.39
N HIS A 190 2.74 5.13 4.13
CA HIS A 190 4.17 5.31 4.38
C HIS A 190 4.52 5.12 5.85
N GLU A 191 3.67 5.63 6.74
CA GLU A 191 3.84 5.50 8.19
C GLU A 191 3.84 4.04 8.65
N ALA A 192 2.91 3.22 8.13
CA ALA A 192 2.87 1.80 8.46
C ALA A 192 4.14 1.05 8.05
N VAL A 193 4.70 1.38 6.87
CA VAL A 193 5.98 0.79 6.43
C VAL A 193 7.12 1.27 7.31
N ASN A 194 7.19 2.57 7.63
CA ASN A 194 8.23 3.13 8.49
C ASN A 194 8.20 2.45 9.88
N THR A 195 7.04 2.45 10.53
CA THR A 195 6.87 1.84 11.86
C THR A 195 7.25 0.36 11.88
N ALA A 196 6.88 -0.39 10.84
CA ALA A 196 7.25 -1.80 10.75
C ALA A 196 8.75 -1.98 10.51
N ALA A 197 9.36 -1.22 9.61
CA ALA A 197 10.80 -1.30 9.32
C ALA A 197 11.65 -0.90 10.54
N GLU A 198 11.27 0.17 11.24
CA GLU A 198 11.92 0.59 12.50
C GLU A 198 11.84 -0.50 13.56
N ARG A 199 10.67 -1.13 13.71
CA ARG A 199 10.48 -2.20 14.67
C ARG A 199 11.31 -3.44 14.32
N ILE A 200 11.39 -3.79 13.04
CA ILE A 200 12.25 -4.88 12.54
C ILE A 200 13.71 -4.57 12.86
N ARG A 201 14.19 -3.37 12.52
CA ARG A 201 15.56 -2.92 12.82
C ARG A 201 15.89 -3.05 14.31
N ASN A 202 14.99 -2.56 15.17
CA ASN A 202 15.16 -2.61 16.62
C ASN A 202 15.24 -4.06 17.14
N HIS A 203 14.44 -4.99 16.61
CA HIS A 203 14.53 -6.41 16.96
C HIS A 203 15.86 -7.01 16.53
N CYS A 204 16.28 -6.76 15.30
CA CYS A 204 17.53 -7.27 14.77
C CYS A 204 18.74 -6.74 15.55
N GLN A 205 18.76 -5.44 15.86
CA GLN A 205 19.84 -4.85 16.67
C GLN A 205 19.89 -5.44 18.10
N ARG A 206 18.73 -5.60 18.74
CA ARG A 206 18.64 -6.17 20.09
C ARG A 206 19.09 -7.63 20.14
N LEU A 207 18.88 -8.37 19.07
CA LEU A 207 19.17 -9.80 18.98
C LEU A 207 20.46 -10.10 18.18
N ASP A 208 21.28 -9.08 17.96
CA ASP A 208 22.56 -9.17 17.24
C ASP A 208 22.48 -9.82 15.87
N THR A 209 21.37 -9.57 15.17
CA THR A 209 21.14 -10.05 13.80
C THR A 209 21.40 -8.93 12.81
N ASN A 210 22.36 -9.11 11.90
CA ASN A 210 22.67 -8.15 10.88
C ASN A 210 21.74 -8.31 9.68
N ILE A 211 21.05 -7.22 9.30
CA ILE A 211 20.17 -7.14 8.14
C ILE A 211 20.40 -5.84 7.36
N ASP A 212 20.35 -5.93 6.05
CA ASP A 212 20.32 -4.76 5.19
C ASP A 212 18.87 -4.35 4.92
N ILE A 213 18.55 -3.10 5.21
CA ILE A 213 17.23 -2.51 4.98
C ILE A 213 17.35 -1.46 3.90
N VAL A 214 16.45 -1.49 2.93
CA VAL A 214 16.31 -0.42 1.93
C VAL A 214 14.88 0.11 1.95
N ARG A 215 14.72 1.40 2.23
CA ARG A 215 13.44 2.08 2.29
C ARG A 215 13.15 2.80 0.98
N PHE A 216 12.25 2.24 0.17
CA PHE A 216 11.82 2.88 -1.09
C PHE A 216 10.70 3.89 -0.86
N SER A 217 10.85 5.10 -1.37
CA SER A 217 9.83 6.13 -1.41
C SER A 217 10.10 7.10 -2.57
N ASN A 218 9.03 7.70 -3.09
CA ASN A 218 9.14 8.79 -4.07
C ASN A 218 9.28 10.17 -3.39
N ARG A 219 9.18 10.24 -2.06
CA ARG A 219 9.24 11.47 -1.27
C ARG A 219 10.11 11.23 -0.06
N GLU A 220 11.14 12.02 0.11
CA GLU A 220 12.01 11.98 1.29
C GLU A 220 11.21 12.25 2.58
N THR A 221 10.30 13.23 2.54
CA THR A 221 9.44 13.58 3.68
C THR A 221 8.50 12.47 4.15
N ALA A 222 8.34 11.40 3.35
CA ALA A 222 7.56 10.23 3.71
C ALA A 222 8.38 9.14 4.41
N VAL A 223 9.70 9.35 4.53
CA VAL A 223 10.61 8.44 5.24
C VAL A 223 10.88 9.02 6.61
N SER A 224 10.73 8.21 7.66
CA SER A 224 11.00 8.66 9.03
C SER A 224 12.48 8.98 9.24
N LEU A 225 12.77 9.83 10.22
CA LEU A 225 14.15 10.21 10.56
C LEU A 225 15.03 9.00 10.90
N GLN A 226 14.45 7.98 11.50
CA GLN A 226 15.16 6.75 11.88
C GLN A 226 15.52 5.85 10.69
N LEU A 227 14.97 6.10 9.49
CA LEU A 227 15.21 5.32 8.28
C LEU A 227 15.85 6.14 7.16
N GLN A 228 16.30 7.37 7.43
CA GLN A 228 16.94 8.23 6.42
C GLN A 228 18.26 7.64 5.91
N ASP A 229 19.00 6.96 6.76
CA ASP A 229 20.25 6.28 6.42
C ASP A 229 20.07 5.12 5.43
N VAL A 230 18.87 4.52 5.38
CA VAL A 230 18.52 3.41 4.48
C VAL A 230 17.52 3.82 3.39
N PHE A 231 17.32 5.12 3.21
CA PHE A 231 16.49 5.64 2.13
C PHE A 231 17.16 5.40 0.78
N SER A 232 16.45 4.79 -0.16
CA SER A 232 17.00 4.33 -1.44
C SER A 232 17.69 5.42 -2.26
N GLN A 233 17.27 6.68 -2.14
CA GLN A 233 17.93 7.80 -2.86
C GLN A 233 19.22 8.25 -2.19
N ASN A 234 19.45 7.91 -0.93
CA ASN A 234 20.70 8.22 -0.22
C ASN A 234 21.74 7.10 -0.35
N LEU A 235 21.37 5.95 -0.92
CA LEU A 235 22.24 4.79 -1.12
C LEU A 235 22.88 4.74 -2.51
N ILE A 236 22.54 5.68 -3.39
CA ILE A 236 23.08 5.87 -4.73
C ILE A 236 24.05 7.05 -4.70
#